data_9499f88c3f23e07113d3a3a7cd6b402d
#
_entry.id   9499f88c3f23e07113d3a3a7cd6b402d
#
_cell.length_a   1.000
_cell.length_b   1.000
_cell.length_c   1.000
_cell.angle_alpha   90.00
_cell.angle_beta   90.00
_cell.angle_gamma   90.00
#
_symmetry.space_group_name_H-M   'P 1'
#
loop_
_entity.id
_entity.type
_entity.pdbx_description
1 polymer ?
#
loop_
_entity_poly.entity_id
_entity_poly.type
_entity_poly.pdbx_seq_one_letter_code
_entity_poly.pdbx_strand_id
1 'polypeptide(L)'
;PVLDTQRLNAFCISNRLNQPAVTSTDTFTGDGSTVAYTLSATPSSVHLVSVKKDGKKLTPVVDFITSGTTLTMGIAPALGSKVVAKISNKVDFEDDTAISGLSSAGAYITRAVSLANPSTAFDIRVGASVRSTSTIKFLYRLSGGEETRRLNDIPWTYFNTDGSPDTSITPSVGDTVQDDDFKEYQFSASSLPEFTSFQVKCVMNGLITSYPPRLKDLRAIALAV
;
A
#
# COMPACT_ATOMS: atom_id res chain seq x y z
N PRO A 1 14.94 -14.03 18.75
CA PRO A 1 15.72 -14.07 17.54
C PRO A 1 15.52 -12.76 16.79
N VAL A 2 16.60 -12.02 16.68
CA VAL A 2 16.65 -10.82 15.86
C VAL A 2 16.63 -11.31 14.41
N LEU A 3 15.60 -10.91 13.65
CA LEU A 3 15.65 -11.10 12.20
C LEU A 3 16.79 -10.20 11.71
N ASP A 4 17.89 -10.79 11.27
CA ASP A 4 18.97 -10.03 10.64
C ASP A 4 18.48 -9.59 9.26
N THR A 5 17.86 -8.44 9.22
CA THR A 5 17.33 -7.84 7.98
C THR A 5 18.38 -7.09 7.19
N GLN A 6 19.63 -7.01 7.66
CA GLN A 6 20.69 -6.33 6.91
C GLN A 6 21.02 -7.02 5.57
N ARG A 7 20.56 -8.25 5.38
CA ARG A 7 20.73 -9.01 4.13
C ARG A 7 19.44 -9.28 3.38
N LEU A 8 18.29 -8.92 3.95
CA LEU A 8 16.99 -9.10 3.32
C LEU A 8 16.41 -7.75 2.94
N ASN A 9 16.89 -7.21 1.84
CA ASN A 9 16.08 -6.27 1.09
C ASN A 9 14.86 -7.05 0.62
N ALA A 10 13.74 -6.91 1.32
CA ALA A 10 12.48 -7.46 0.87
C ALA A 10 12.03 -6.66 -0.35
N PHE A 11 12.48 -7.07 -1.52
CA PHE A 11 11.91 -6.59 -2.76
C PHE A 11 10.56 -7.26 -2.92
N CYS A 12 9.50 -6.52 -2.76
CA CYS A 12 8.21 -6.95 -3.28
C CYS A 12 8.27 -6.83 -4.81
N ILE A 13 8.91 -7.78 -5.46
CA ILE A 13 8.83 -7.96 -6.91
C ILE A 13 7.55 -8.77 -7.15
N SER A 14 6.43 -8.20 -6.85
CA SER A 14 5.19 -8.78 -7.33
C SER A 14 4.71 -7.92 -8.48
N ASN A 15 4.61 -8.51 -9.65
CA ASN A 15 3.81 -7.99 -10.76
C ASN A 15 2.33 -7.80 -10.38
N ARG A 16 2.00 -8.06 -9.13
CA ARG A 16 0.70 -7.99 -8.51
C ARG A 16 0.61 -6.90 -7.45
N LEU A 17 1.46 -5.88 -7.49
CA LEU A 17 1.05 -4.62 -6.91
C LEU A 17 -0.27 -4.31 -7.61
N ASN A 18 -1.34 -4.34 -6.86
CA ASN A 18 -2.70 -4.17 -7.30
C ASN A 18 -2.78 -3.28 -8.53
N GLN A 19 -2.73 -3.90 -9.71
CA GLN A 19 -3.13 -3.17 -10.90
C GLN A 19 -4.64 -3.14 -10.85
N PRO A 20 -5.22 -1.96 -10.54
CA PRO A 20 -6.66 -1.84 -10.49
C PRO A 20 -7.21 -2.29 -11.84
N ALA A 21 -8.20 -3.15 -11.82
CA ALA A 21 -8.89 -3.54 -13.04
C ALA A 21 -9.45 -2.27 -13.72
N VAL A 22 -9.33 -2.20 -15.03
CA VAL A 22 -10.00 -1.13 -15.79
C VAL A 22 -11.49 -1.28 -15.61
N THR A 23 -12.13 -0.30 -14.96
CA THR A 23 -13.56 -0.30 -14.67
C THR A 23 -14.36 0.40 -15.73
N SER A 24 -13.78 1.42 -16.38
CA SER A 24 -14.44 2.12 -17.50
C SER A 24 -13.42 2.59 -18.52
N THR A 25 -13.89 2.78 -19.74
CA THR A 25 -13.11 3.33 -20.83
C THR A 25 -13.96 4.36 -21.56
N ASP A 26 -13.50 5.60 -21.55
CA ASP A 26 -14.12 6.72 -22.25
C ASP A 26 -13.30 7.08 -23.47
N THR A 27 -13.99 7.44 -24.55
CA THR A 27 -13.33 7.86 -25.79
C THR A 27 -13.91 9.21 -26.23
N PHE A 28 -13.03 10.16 -26.50
CA PHE A 28 -13.37 11.50 -26.92
C PHE A 28 -12.67 11.83 -28.23
N THR A 29 -13.26 12.75 -28.98
CA THR A 29 -12.64 13.31 -30.17
C THR A 29 -12.30 14.77 -29.93
N GLY A 30 -11.07 15.15 -30.19
CA GLY A 30 -10.61 16.53 -30.08
C GLY A 30 -11.29 17.42 -31.11
N ASP A 31 -11.59 18.64 -30.68
CA ASP A 31 -12.16 19.69 -31.52
C ASP A 31 -11.21 20.90 -31.74
N GLY A 32 -10.00 20.80 -31.16
CA GLY A 32 -8.98 21.85 -31.21
C GLY A 32 -9.12 22.93 -30.13
N SER A 33 -10.20 22.91 -29.33
CA SER A 33 -10.52 23.97 -28.35
C SER A 33 -10.85 23.41 -26.96
N THR A 34 -11.56 22.29 -26.89
CA THR A 34 -12.02 21.69 -25.65
C THR A 34 -10.87 21.01 -24.88
N VAL A 35 -10.68 21.40 -23.65
CA VAL A 35 -9.69 20.77 -22.72
C VAL A 35 -10.35 19.91 -21.66
N ALA A 36 -11.65 20.11 -21.35
CA ALA A 36 -12.35 19.41 -20.27
C ALA A 36 -13.31 18.38 -20.84
N TYR A 37 -13.21 17.15 -20.38
CA TYR A 37 -14.02 16.00 -20.78
C TYR A 37 -14.68 15.35 -19.58
N THR A 38 -15.92 14.89 -19.74
CA THR A 38 -16.65 14.20 -18.67
C THR A 38 -16.39 12.70 -18.75
N LEU A 39 -15.84 12.15 -17.70
CA LEU A 39 -15.61 10.72 -17.54
C LEU A 39 -16.91 10.02 -17.11
N SER A 40 -17.09 8.77 -17.51
CA SER A 40 -18.24 7.93 -17.12
C SER A 40 -18.21 7.50 -15.65
N ALA A 41 -17.06 7.58 -15.00
CA ALA A 41 -16.89 7.25 -13.58
C ALA A 41 -15.94 8.24 -12.90
N THR A 42 -16.09 8.42 -11.59
CA THR A 42 -15.19 9.24 -10.78
C THR A 42 -13.93 8.44 -10.44
N PRO A 43 -12.74 8.83 -10.92
CA PRO A 43 -11.51 8.19 -10.50
C PRO A 43 -11.18 8.59 -9.04
N SER A 44 -10.75 7.64 -8.23
CA SER A 44 -10.30 7.92 -6.86
C SER A 44 -8.93 8.62 -6.80
N SER A 45 -8.18 8.64 -7.91
CA SER A 45 -6.92 9.37 -8.07
C SER A 45 -6.63 9.60 -9.55
N VAL A 46 -5.97 10.70 -9.89
CA VAL A 46 -5.48 10.98 -11.26
C VAL A 46 -4.51 9.90 -11.74
N HIS A 47 -3.76 9.28 -10.83
CA HIS A 47 -2.83 8.19 -11.15
C HIS A 47 -3.52 6.89 -11.55
N LEU A 48 -4.83 6.76 -11.28
CA LEU A 48 -5.66 5.63 -11.69
C LEU A 48 -6.34 5.85 -13.04
N VAL A 49 -6.03 6.96 -13.71
CA VAL A 49 -6.50 7.27 -15.05
C VAL A 49 -5.34 7.16 -16.03
N SER A 50 -5.48 6.29 -17.01
CA SER A 50 -4.53 6.17 -18.11
C SER A 50 -5.11 6.84 -19.34
N VAL A 51 -4.54 7.98 -19.75
CA VAL A 51 -4.97 8.72 -20.92
C VAL A 51 -4.01 8.48 -22.08
N LYS A 52 -4.57 8.19 -23.25
CA LYS A 52 -3.82 8.14 -24.52
C LYS A 52 -4.43 9.13 -25.50
N LYS A 53 -3.59 9.94 -26.14
CA LYS A 53 -3.96 10.79 -27.27
C LYS A 53 -3.30 10.26 -28.54
N ASP A 54 -4.08 9.88 -29.53
CA ASP A 54 -3.61 9.29 -30.80
C ASP A 54 -2.63 8.10 -30.56
N GLY A 55 -2.94 7.25 -29.55
CA GLY A 55 -2.13 6.11 -29.15
C GLY A 55 -0.96 6.45 -28.22
N LYS A 56 -0.52 7.70 -28.10
CA LYS A 56 0.56 8.13 -27.21
C LYS A 56 0.04 8.28 -25.79
N LYS A 57 0.70 7.63 -24.81
CA LYS A 57 0.37 7.75 -23.40
C LYS A 57 0.76 9.13 -22.86
N LEU A 58 -0.14 9.74 -22.10
CA LEU A 58 0.05 11.01 -21.42
C LEU A 58 0.43 10.78 -19.96
N THR A 59 1.12 11.75 -19.36
CA THR A 59 1.61 11.71 -17.98
C THR A 59 0.61 12.40 -17.05
N PRO A 60 0.08 11.71 -16.02
CA PRO A 60 -0.79 12.33 -15.03
C PRO A 60 -0.10 13.52 -14.33
N VAL A 61 -0.89 14.53 -13.99
CA VAL A 61 -0.49 15.79 -13.32
C VAL A 61 0.32 16.72 -14.23
N VAL A 62 1.02 16.22 -15.24
CA VAL A 62 1.79 17.00 -16.23
C VAL A 62 0.95 17.34 -17.45
N ASP A 63 0.42 16.31 -18.10
CA ASP A 63 -0.34 16.46 -19.35
C ASP A 63 -1.84 16.57 -19.11
N PHE A 64 -2.33 16.06 -17.98
CA PHE A 64 -3.74 16.12 -17.60
C PHE A 64 -3.92 16.01 -16.07
N ILE A 65 -5.05 16.52 -15.60
CA ILE A 65 -5.52 16.37 -14.22
C ILE A 65 -6.96 15.84 -14.19
N THR A 66 -7.42 15.37 -13.04
CA THR A 66 -8.82 14.98 -12.82
C THR A 66 -9.37 15.61 -11.54
N SER A 67 -10.64 16.04 -11.61
CA SER A 67 -11.40 16.54 -10.48
C SER A 67 -12.84 16.03 -10.57
N GLY A 68 -13.25 15.19 -9.61
CA GLY A 68 -14.50 14.46 -9.72
C GLY A 68 -14.55 13.64 -11.02
N THR A 69 -15.57 13.80 -11.83
CA THR A 69 -15.69 13.18 -13.15
C THR A 69 -15.05 13.99 -14.28
N THR A 70 -14.42 15.13 -13.99
CA THR A 70 -13.82 15.97 -15.03
C THR A 70 -12.36 15.61 -15.27
N LEU A 71 -12.03 15.24 -16.50
CA LEU A 71 -10.67 15.12 -17.02
C LEU A 71 -10.30 16.43 -17.73
N THR A 72 -9.28 17.12 -17.25
CA THR A 72 -8.79 18.35 -17.87
C THR A 72 -7.42 18.10 -18.50
N MET A 73 -7.32 18.33 -19.79
CA MET A 73 -6.07 18.23 -20.56
C MET A 73 -5.29 19.53 -20.44
N GLY A 74 -3.96 19.44 -20.33
CA GLY A 74 -3.11 20.63 -20.31
C GLY A 74 -3.11 21.40 -21.65
N ILE A 75 -3.35 20.70 -22.76
CA ILE A 75 -3.44 21.27 -24.11
C ILE A 75 -4.64 20.65 -24.79
N ALA A 76 -5.48 21.49 -25.46
CA ALA A 76 -6.62 21.02 -26.24
C ALA A 76 -6.17 20.03 -27.32
N PRO A 77 -6.76 18.83 -27.39
CA PRO A 77 -6.49 17.89 -28.48
C PRO A 77 -6.93 18.48 -29.83
N ALA A 78 -6.08 18.35 -30.85
CA ALA A 78 -6.37 18.84 -32.18
C ALA A 78 -7.66 18.26 -32.75
N LEU A 79 -8.26 18.96 -33.71
CA LEU A 79 -9.48 18.50 -34.39
C LEU A 79 -9.25 17.08 -34.95
N GLY A 80 -10.13 16.15 -34.59
CA GLY A 80 -10.06 14.75 -35.00
C GLY A 80 -9.14 13.84 -34.18
N SER A 81 -8.34 14.40 -33.25
CA SER A 81 -7.51 13.60 -32.36
C SER A 81 -8.36 12.68 -31.49
N LYS A 82 -7.95 11.42 -31.35
CA LYS A 82 -8.62 10.45 -30.51
C LYS A 82 -8.01 10.44 -29.09
N VAL A 83 -8.84 10.76 -28.10
CA VAL A 83 -8.47 10.67 -26.68
C VAL A 83 -9.16 9.47 -26.04
N VAL A 84 -8.40 8.56 -25.45
CA VAL A 84 -8.93 7.39 -24.74
C VAL A 84 -8.49 7.47 -23.28
N ALA A 85 -9.46 7.60 -22.39
CA ALA A 85 -9.25 7.56 -20.94
C ALA A 85 -9.72 6.22 -20.39
N LYS A 86 -8.84 5.50 -19.73
CA LYS A 86 -9.16 4.27 -18.99
C LYS A 86 -9.09 4.56 -17.51
N ILE A 87 -10.19 4.38 -16.81
CA ILE A 87 -10.28 4.56 -15.38
C ILE A 87 -10.12 3.19 -14.74
N SER A 88 -9.24 3.12 -13.74
CA SER A 88 -9.03 1.94 -12.94
C SER A 88 -9.44 2.27 -11.53
N ASN A 89 -10.42 1.56 -10.97
CA ASN A 89 -10.72 1.74 -9.55
C ASN A 89 -9.65 1.04 -8.72
N LYS A 90 -9.34 1.61 -7.56
CA LYS A 90 -8.59 0.91 -6.54
C LYS A 90 -9.37 -0.38 -6.24
N VAL A 91 -8.77 -1.51 -6.54
CA VAL A 91 -9.31 -2.77 -6.02
C VAL A 91 -9.11 -2.68 -4.52
N ASP A 92 -10.19 -2.52 -3.77
CA ASP A 92 -10.15 -2.75 -2.34
C ASP A 92 -9.84 -4.24 -2.18
N PHE A 93 -8.61 -4.55 -1.78
CA PHE A 93 -8.26 -5.91 -1.44
C PHE A 93 -8.97 -6.21 -0.15
N GLU A 94 -10.04 -6.91 -0.32
CA GLU A 94 -10.78 -7.43 0.79
C GLU A 94 -9.85 -8.36 1.57
N ASP A 95 -9.88 -8.16 2.87
CA ASP A 95 -9.51 -9.13 3.85
C ASP A 95 -8.01 -9.42 4.00
N ASP A 96 -7.24 -8.37 4.23
CA ASP A 96 -5.89 -8.54 4.78
C ASP A 96 -5.90 -9.31 6.10
N THR A 97 -7.05 -9.40 6.76
CA THR A 97 -7.27 -10.11 8.02
C THR A 97 -7.55 -11.60 7.82
N ALA A 98 -7.81 -12.06 6.58
CA ALA A 98 -8.08 -13.46 6.30
C ALA A 98 -6.95 -14.39 6.76
N ILE A 99 -7.33 -15.58 7.22
CA ILE A 99 -6.38 -16.62 7.67
C ILE A 99 -5.38 -16.96 6.57
N SER A 100 -5.81 -17.06 5.33
CA SER A 100 -4.95 -17.34 4.17
C SER A 100 -3.87 -16.26 3.96
N GLY A 101 -4.12 -15.04 4.41
CA GLY A 101 -3.19 -13.93 4.32
C GLY A 101 -2.79 -13.51 2.90
N LEU A 102 -3.46 -14.00 1.87
CA LEU A 102 -3.04 -13.88 0.46
C LEU A 102 -3.90 -12.94 -0.37
N SER A 103 -4.82 -12.20 0.25
CA SER A 103 -5.73 -11.30 -0.45
C SER A 103 -5.04 -10.08 -1.05
N SER A 104 -3.95 -9.63 -0.44
CA SER A 104 -3.18 -8.47 -0.92
C SER A 104 -2.06 -8.81 -1.87
N ALA A 105 -1.80 -7.92 -2.81
CA ALA A 105 -0.82 -8.14 -3.85
C ALA A 105 0.62 -8.08 -3.36
N GLY A 106 0.92 -7.25 -2.39
CA GLY A 106 2.22 -7.14 -1.78
C GLY A 106 2.14 -7.47 -0.29
N ALA A 107 2.33 -8.72 0.09
CA ALA A 107 2.36 -9.12 1.49
C ALA A 107 3.67 -9.81 1.84
N TYR A 108 4.23 -9.44 2.99
CA TYR A 108 5.35 -10.13 3.62
C TYR A 108 4.88 -10.69 4.96
N ILE A 109 5.07 -11.98 5.18
CA ILE A 109 4.72 -12.66 6.42
C ILE A 109 6.00 -13.21 7.04
N THR A 110 6.25 -12.87 8.30
CA THR A 110 7.39 -13.42 9.04
C THR A 110 7.20 -14.91 9.32
N ARG A 111 8.25 -15.57 9.67
CA ARG A 111 8.14 -16.88 10.33
C ARG A 111 7.46 -16.70 11.69
N ALA A 112 6.84 -17.76 12.17
CA ALA A 112 6.38 -17.82 13.57
C ALA A 112 7.57 -17.66 14.51
N VAL A 113 7.42 -16.77 15.48
CA VAL A 113 8.39 -16.55 16.54
C VAL A 113 7.79 -17.09 17.83
N SER A 114 8.55 -17.91 18.55
CA SER A 114 8.18 -18.41 19.88
C SER A 114 8.99 -17.67 20.93
N LEU A 115 8.31 -17.26 21.99
CA LEU A 115 8.89 -16.54 23.12
C LEU A 115 9.18 -17.52 24.26
N ALA A 116 10.23 -17.25 25.03
CA ALA A 116 10.53 -18.02 26.23
C ALA A 116 9.59 -17.68 27.39
N ASN A 117 9.10 -16.45 27.44
CA ASN A 117 8.17 -15.96 28.46
C ASN A 117 6.93 -15.35 27.78
N PRO A 118 5.75 -15.42 28.40
CA PRO A 118 4.56 -14.73 27.91
C PRO A 118 4.77 -13.23 27.82
N SER A 119 4.09 -12.61 26.88
CA SER A 119 4.09 -11.16 26.67
C SER A 119 2.66 -10.66 26.50
N THR A 120 2.42 -9.38 26.83
CA THR A 120 1.11 -8.73 26.79
C THR A 120 1.13 -7.44 25.96
N ALA A 121 2.28 -7.09 25.41
CA ALA A 121 2.43 -5.95 24.51
C ALA A 121 3.37 -6.28 23.35
N PHE A 122 3.18 -5.58 22.24
CA PHE A 122 3.89 -5.84 21.01
C PHE A 122 4.21 -4.54 20.30
N ASP A 123 5.48 -4.33 20.00
CA ASP A 123 5.99 -3.15 19.28
C ASP A 123 6.75 -3.57 18.03
N ILE A 124 6.51 -2.87 16.93
CA ILE A 124 7.22 -3.04 15.67
C ILE A 124 7.86 -1.73 15.27
N ARG A 125 9.11 -1.81 14.85
CA ARG A 125 9.83 -0.72 14.23
C ARG A 125 10.36 -1.15 12.89
N VAL A 126 10.19 -0.29 11.90
CA VAL A 126 10.59 -0.58 10.53
C VAL A 126 11.07 0.68 9.82
N GLY A 127 12.20 0.57 9.16
CA GLY A 127 12.62 1.58 8.20
C GLY A 127 11.85 1.39 6.90
N ALA A 128 11.13 2.40 6.46
CA ALA A 128 10.39 2.34 5.21
C ALA A 128 10.56 3.60 4.37
N SER A 129 10.63 3.40 3.05
CA SER A 129 10.49 4.46 2.06
C SER A 129 9.11 4.33 1.44
N VAL A 130 8.21 5.25 1.80
CA VAL A 130 6.80 5.24 1.39
C VAL A 130 6.48 6.60 0.79
N ARG A 131 5.94 6.61 -0.42
CA ARG A 131 5.49 7.84 -1.09
C ARG A 131 4.01 8.08 -0.82
N SER A 132 3.54 9.30 -1.08
CA SER A 132 2.11 9.66 -0.95
C SER A 132 1.17 8.77 -1.76
N THR A 133 1.68 8.12 -2.81
CA THR A 133 0.94 7.18 -3.67
C THR A 133 1.02 5.73 -3.23
N SER A 134 1.68 5.46 -2.12
CA SER A 134 1.85 4.11 -1.58
C SER A 134 1.59 4.08 -0.08
N THR A 135 1.24 2.90 0.42
CA THR A 135 0.98 2.67 1.84
C THR A 135 1.62 1.37 2.30
N ILE A 136 2.00 1.35 3.57
CA ILE A 136 2.34 0.13 4.29
C ILE A 136 1.35 -0.04 5.44
N LYS A 137 0.92 -1.28 5.67
CA LYS A 137 0.09 -1.64 6.81
C LYS A 137 0.70 -2.84 7.50
N PHE A 138 0.60 -2.87 8.81
CA PHE A 138 1.05 -3.99 9.61
C PHE A 138 -0.10 -4.67 10.33
N LEU A 139 -0.03 -5.98 10.35
CA LEU A 139 -0.95 -6.87 11.06
C LEU A 139 -0.13 -7.86 11.88
N TYR A 140 -0.76 -8.39 12.89
CA TYR A 140 -0.19 -9.45 13.72
C TYR A 140 -1.21 -10.55 13.97
N ARG A 141 -0.72 -11.70 14.40
CA ARG A 141 -1.52 -12.75 15.03
C ARG A 141 -0.70 -13.38 16.15
N LEU A 142 -1.39 -13.72 17.20
CA LEU A 142 -0.82 -14.17 18.46
C LEU A 142 -1.40 -15.52 18.84
N SER A 143 -0.60 -16.37 19.50
CA SER A 143 -1.03 -17.66 20.05
C SER A 143 -0.33 -17.89 21.37
N GLY A 144 -0.96 -18.63 22.25
CA GLY A 144 -0.53 -18.90 23.61
C GLY A 144 -1.49 -18.29 24.62
N GLY A 145 -1.24 -18.53 25.91
CA GLY A 145 -2.19 -18.15 26.95
C GLY A 145 -3.55 -18.84 26.74
N GLU A 146 -4.60 -18.06 26.63
CA GLU A 146 -5.97 -18.57 26.38
C GLU A 146 -6.21 -18.96 24.91
N GLU A 147 -5.43 -18.42 23.98
CA GLU A 147 -5.53 -18.74 22.56
C GLU A 147 -4.73 -20.01 22.23
N THR A 148 -5.42 -21.12 22.11
CA THR A 148 -4.81 -22.44 21.91
C THR A 148 -4.73 -22.87 20.44
N ARG A 149 -5.34 -22.11 19.53
CA ARG A 149 -5.27 -22.38 18.07
C ARG A 149 -3.83 -22.22 17.57
N ARG A 150 -3.50 -22.93 16.51
CA ARG A 150 -2.24 -22.72 15.81
C ARG A 150 -2.25 -21.35 15.15
N LEU A 151 -1.11 -20.67 15.11
CA LEU A 151 -1.00 -19.36 14.47
C LEU A 151 -1.62 -19.32 13.07
N ASN A 152 -1.47 -20.41 12.30
CA ASN A 152 -2.02 -20.48 10.94
C ASN A 152 -3.54 -20.55 10.86
N ASP A 153 -4.20 -20.84 11.97
CA ASP A 153 -5.66 -20.95 12.08
C ASP A 153 -6.28 -19.67 12.71
N ILE A 154 -5.45 -18.67 12.98
CA ILE A 154 -5.86 -17.40 13.60
C ILE A 154 -5.92 -16.32 12.52
N PRO A 155 -7.04 -15.56 12.44
CA PRO A 155 -7.12 -14.37 11.60
C PRO A 155 -6.06 -13.34 11.97
N TRP A 156 -5.75 -12.47 11.05
CA TRP A 156 -4.84 -11.36 11.27
C TRP A 156 -5.57 -10.19 11.93
N THR A 157 -4.89 -9.51 12.81
CA THR A 157 -5.38 -8.30 13.48
C THR A 157 -4.52 -7.13 13.05
N TYR A 158 -5.12 -6.01 12.67
CA TYR A 158 -4.39 -4.79 12.37
C TYR A 158 -3.74 -4.21 13.63
N PHE A 159 -2.51 -3.68 13.50
CA PHE A 159 -2.04 -2.67 14.43
C PHE A 159 -2.94 -1.44 14.29
N ASN A 160 -3.24 -0.77 15.39
CA ASN A 160 -4.27 0.27 15.40
C ASN A 160 -5.60 -0.26 14.84
N THR A 161 -6.41 0.58 14.25
CA THR A 161 -7.71 0.20 13.67
C THR A 161 -7.62 -0.25 12.21
N ASP A 162 -6.56 0.15 11.50
CA ASP A 162 -6.45 -0.01 10.05
C ASP A 162 -5.05 -0.44 9.57
N GLY A 163 -4.14 -0.72 10.50
CA GLY A 163 -2.77 -1.12 10.21
C GLY A 163 -1.82 0.04 9.91
N SER A 164 -2.28 1.28 10.11
CA SER A 164 -1.44 2.47 9.96
C SER A 164 -0.41 2.57 11.09
N PRO A 165 0.73 3.26 10.87
CA PRO A 165 1.72 3.47 11.91
C PRO A 165 1.23 4.46 12.98
N ASP A 166 1.73 4.29 14.22
CA ASP A 166 1.53 5.25 15.31
C ASP A 166 2.20 6.58 14.96
N THR A 167 3.42 6.50 14.48
CA THR A 167 4.19 7.69 14.09
C THR A 167 5.35 7.32 13.19
N SER A 168 5.79 8.29 12.39
CA SER A 168 7.11 8.28 11.77
C SER A 168 8.10 8.88 12.76
N ILE A 169 9.09 8.12 13.17
CA ILE A 169 10.09 8.55 14.16
C ILE A 169 11.04 9.59 13.56
N THR A 170 11.33 9.47 12.28
CA THR A 170 12.17 10.45 11.57
C THR A 170 11.32 11.57 10.98
N PRO A 171 11.83 12.83 11.01
CA PRO A 171 11.11 13.95 10.43
C PRO A 171 10.66 13.69 8.99
N SER A 172 9.48 14.15 8.65
CA SER A 172 8.98 14.08 7.28
C SER A 172 9.82 15.03 6.42
N VAL A 173 10.64 14.49 5.55
CA VAL A 173 11.14 15.22 4.40
C VAL A 173 10.03 15.10 3.36
N GLY A 174 9.43 16.18 2.92
CA GLY A 174 8.21 16.23 2.13
C GLY A 174 8.08 15.18 1.00
N ASP A 175 7.08 15.28 0.16
CA ASP A 175 6.78 14.32 -0.93
C ASP A 175 7.89 14.13 -2.00
N THR A 176 8.98 14.84 -1.86
CA THR A 176 10.22 14.66 -2.64
C THR A 176 11.10 13.55 -2.08
N VAL A 177 10.49 12.51 -1.51
CA VAL A 177 11.19 11.32 -1.01
C VAL A 177 12.03 10.74 -2.15
N GLN A 178 13.33 10.80 -1.99
CA GLN A 178 14.26 10.15 -2.90
C GLN A 178 14.19 8.63 -2.68
N ASP A 179 14.65 7.87 -3.65
CA ASP A 179 14.59 6.39 -3.60
C ASP A 179 15.27 5.79 -2.37
N ASP A 180 16.16 6.53 -1.71
CA ASP A 180 16.93 6.09 -0.54
C ASP A 180 16.46 6.72 0.77
N ASP A 181 15.40 7.53 0.76
CA ASP A 181 14.91 8.20 1.97
C ASP A 181 14.03 7.25 2.79
N PHE A 182 14.66 6.56 3.73
CA PHE A 182 13.99 5.69 4.68
C PHE A 182 13.70 6.44 5.98
N LYS A 183 12.46 6.32 6.44
CA LYS A 183 12.01 6.80 7.75
C LYS A 183 11.71 5.63 8.65
N GLU A 184 11.94 5.79 9.95
CA GLU A 184 11.53 4.77 10.92
C GLU A 184 10.06 5.00 11.32
N TYR A 185 9.26 3.96 11.17
CA TYR A 185 7.85 3.92 11.58
C TYR A 185 7.70 2.97 12.76
N GLN A 186 6.79 3.32 13.65
CA GLN A 186 6.43 2.52 14.81
C GLN A 186 4.98 2.08 14.73
N PHE A 187 4.74 0.85 15.19
CA PHE A 187 3.40 0.25 15.33
C PHE A 187 3.38 -0.44 16.69
N SER A 188 2.44 -0.08 17.55
CA SER A 188 2.35 -0.64 18.90
C SER A 188 0.97 -1.21 19.18
N ALA A 189 0.94 -2.26 19.98
CA ALA A 189 -0.27 -2.84 20.53
C ALA A 189 -0.01 -3.20 21.99
N SER A 190 -0.87 -2.73 22.88
CA SER A 190 -0.78 -2.96 24.33
C SER A 190 -2.06 -3.57 24.86
N SER A 191 -2.01 -4.05 26.10
CA SER A 191 -3.14 -4.70 26.78
C SER A 191 -3.67 -5.90 25.98
N LEU A 192 -2.77 -6.64 25.37
CA LEU A 192 -3.08 -7.86 24.62
C LEU A 192 -3.28 -9.02 25.60
N PRO A 193 -4.08 -10.03 25.25
CA PRO A 193 -4.05 -11.31 25.94
C PRO A 193 -2.62 -11.88 25.97
N GLU A 194 -2.27 -12.60 27.00
CA GLU A 194 -0.96 -13.25 27.08
C GLU A 194 -0.70 -14.12 25.84
N PHE A 195 0.46 -13.97 25.24
CA PHE A 195 0.89 -14.76 24.09
C PHE A 195 2.33 -15.23 24.24
N THR A 196 2.61 -16.39 23.70
CA THR A 196 3.95 -17.00 23.65
C THR A 196 4.45 -17.21 22.22
N SER A 197 3.61 -16.97 21.24
CA SER A 197 4.00 -17.04 19.83
C SER A 197 3.31 -15.96 19.02
N PHE A 198 4.01 -15.44 18.03
CA PHE A 198 3.47 -14.43 17.15
C PHE A 198 3.97 -14.55 15.71
N GLN A 199 3.24 -13.94 14.80
CA GLN A 199 3.67 -13.63 13.44
C GLN A 199 3.26 -12.20 13.11
N VAL A 200 4.03 -11.60 12.21
CA VAL A 200 3.77 -10.26 11.67
C VAL A 200 3.54 -10.37 10.18
N LYS A 201 2.59 -9.62 9.70
CA LYS A 201 2.30 -9.44 8.27
C LYS A 201 2.42 -7.97 7.92
N CYS A 202 3.20 -7.67 6.91
CA CYS A 202 3.24 -6.36 6.28
C CYS A 202 2.51 -6.43 4.95
N VAL A 203 1.59 -5.50 4.75
CA VAL A 203 0.87 -5.32 3.49
C VAL A 203 1.32 -4.03 2.86
N MET A 204 1.67 -4.09 1.59
CA MET A 204 2.18 -2.97 0.82
C MET A 204 1.27 -2.70 -0.36
N ASN A 205 0.84 -1.46 -0.51
CA ASN A 205 0.05 -0.99 -1.63
C ASN A 205 0.74 0.18 -2.31
N GLY A 206 0.63 0.26 -3.62
CA GLY A 206 1.15 1.38 -4.39
C GLY A 206 0.32 1.62 -5.64
N LEU A 207 0.07 2.88 -5.96
CA LEU A 207 -0.62 3.28 -7.18
C LEU A 207 0.33 3.38 -8.38
N ILE A 208 1.63 3.49 -8.12
CA ILE A 208 2.67 3.65 -9.15
C ILE A 208 3.62 2.47 -9.08
N THR A 209 3.62 1.66 -10.12
CA THR A 209 4.48 0.45 -10.19
C THR A 209 5.97 0.75 -10.26
N SER A 210 6.36 1.95 -10.73
CA SER A 210 7.75 2.37 -10.83
C SER A 210 8.38 2.72 -9.48
N TYR A 211 7.56 2.97 -8.46
CA TYR A 211 7.99 3.39 -7.13
C TYR A 211 7.28 2.58 -6.05
N PRO A 212 7.61 1.28 -5.92
CA PRO A 212 7.02 0.46 -4.87
C PRO A 212 7.51 0.93 -3.49
N PRO A 213 6.71 0.77 -2.43
CA PRO A 213 7.21 0.98 -1.08
C PRO A 213 8.35 0.00 -0.79
N ARG A 214 9.34 0.46 -0.05
CA ARG A 214 10.51 -0.34 0.33
C ARG A 214 10.58 -0.44 1.84
N LEU A 215 10.99 -1.59 2.35
CA LEU A 215 11.15 -1.85 3.77
C LEU A 215 12.57 -2.32 4.07
N LYS A 216 13.07 -1.92 5.24
CA LYS A 216 14.33 -2.41 5.81
C LYS A 216 14.23 -2.44 7.34
N ASP A 217 15.13 -3.13 7.99
CA ASP A 217 15.34 -3.09 9.45
C ASP A 217 14.06 -3.35 10.25
N LEU A 218 13.27 -4.36 9.84
CA LEU A 218 12.09 -4.78 10.59
C LEU A 218 12.51 -5.38 11.92
N ARG A 219 12.08 -4.75 13.01
CA ARG A 219 12.28 -5.20 14.39
C ARG A 219 10.94 -5.43 15.04
N ALA A 220 10.77 -6.57 15.67
CA ALA A 220 9.57 -6.91 16.43
C ALA A 220 9.98 -7.17 17.89
N ILE A 221 9.32 -6.49 18.81
CA ILE A 221 9.64 -6.51 20.25
C ILE A 221 8.37 -6.91 21.00
N ALA A 222 8.42 -8.05 21.65
CA ALA A 222 7.35 -8.49 22.54
C ALA A 222 7.73 -8.12 23.99
N LEU A 223 6.81 -7.52 24.70
CA LEU A 223 7.01 -6.98 26.04
C LEU A 223 6.05 -7.63 27.01
N ALA A 224 6.57 -8.06 28.15
CA ALA A 224 5.77 -8.37 29.34
C ALA A 224 5.59 -7.07 30.13
N VAL A 225 4.35 -6.64 30.30
CA VAL A 225 3.99 -5.42 31.05
C VAL A 225 3.13 -5.81 32.23
#